data_6f9d29f5a380470da9418da229098357
#
_entry.id   6f9d29f5a380470da9418da229098357
#
_cell.length_a   1.000
_cell.length_b   1.000
_cell.length_c   1.000
_cell.angle_alpha   90.00
_cell.angle_beta   90.00
_cell.angle_gamma   90.00
#
_symmetry.space_group_name_H-M   'P 1'
#
loop_
_entity.id
_entity.type
_entity.pdbx_description
1 polymer ?
#
loop_
_entity_poly.entity_id
_entity_poly.type
_entity_poly.pdbx_seq_one_letter_code
_entity_poly.pdbx_strand_id
1 'polypeptide(L)'
;MEGKMPVVQIRPNVYWIGVNDRTTDLFEGIWPITQEGVSYNSYFIDDRKKVLIDLAKSIKTDEFFEHIQEIVPISKIDYVVVNHMEPDHTGIIRTLRQMNPQVVILGSEKAKRMLESFYGITENVRIVEDGETLDIGKRKLQFFSTPYVHWPETIMTYDSEEHILFSCDGFGGYGALRGAIFDDDCKDIDFYEKESLRYFVNIVALFSKPTLDAIQKLSGLRIAIIAPSHGLIWRKDPSRIVELYKRWAGYAKNTAEPGVTFLYGSMYGNTEKMMNAVAQGISGQDIPVEIFDAARTHVSYILPSLWQYNGVVVGAPTYEGALFPPMVDVLNNAALKRIMNKKLLAFGSYGWAGGALRTIKKITEPLKWELVESYEFKGGPTAEDLKKGEELGKKFADMIVSV
;
A
#
# COMPACT_ATOMS: atom_id res chain seq x y z
N MET A 1 -22.28 11.30 -21.94
CA MET A 1 -22.13 11.03 -20.49
C MET A 1 -21.10 9.93 -20.38
N GLU A 2 -19.82 10.30 -20.28
CA GLU A 2 -18.73 9.34 -20.16
C GLU A 2 -18.70 8.78 -18.72
N GLY A 3 -18.86 7.46 -18.62
CA GLY A 3 -18.30 6.56 -17.62
C GLY A 3 -18.23 6.92 -16.12
N LYS A 4 -19.06 7.86 -15.63
CA LYS A 4 -19.16 8.19 -14.20
C LYS A 4 -19.75 6.98 -13.45
N MET A 5 -19.11 6.53 -12.39
CA MET A 5 -19.74 5.55 -11.50
C MET A 5 -20.87 6.22 -10.71
N PRO A 6 -22.06 5.61 -10.63
CA PRO A 6 -23.15 6.20 -9.88
C PRO A 6 -22.88 6.14 -8.38
N VAL A 7 -23.56 7.00 -7.62
CA VAL A 7 -23.69 6.87 -6.17
C VAL A 7 -24.26 5.50 -5.81
N VAL A 8 -23.64 4.80 -4.85
CA VAL A 8 -24.05 3.45 -4.44
C VAL A 8 -24.46 3.42 -2.97
N GLN A 9 -25.68 2.99 -2.70
CA GLN A 9 -26.12 2.78 -1.33
C GLN A 9 -25.50 1.49 -0.77
N ILE A 10 -24.68 1.62 0.29
CA ILE A 10 -23.99 0.49 0.93
C ILE A 10 -24.80 -0.11 2.08
N ARG A 11 -25.60 0.70 2.76
CA ARG A 11 -26.61 0.35 3.78
C ARG A 11 -27.74 1.37 3.72
N PRO A 12 -28.91 1.14 4.34
CA PRO A 12 -29.95 2.15 4.38
C PRO A 12 -29.43 3.51 4.84
N ASN A 13 -29.57 4.54 3.99
CA ASN A 13 -29.10 5.91 4.23
C ASN A 13 -27.58 6.06 4.45
N VAL A 14 -26.79 5.11 3.99
CA VAL A 14 -25.31 5.22 3.92
C VAL A 14 -24.89 4.96 2.48
N TYR A 15 -24.16 5.91 1.90
CA TYR A 15 -23.84 5.91 0.48
C TYR A 15 -22.33 6.00 0.26
N TRP A 16 -21.82 5.25 -0.69
CA TRP A 16 -20.53 5.51 -1.31
C TRP A 16 -20.72 6.64 -2.34
N ILE A 17 -19.95 7.68 -2.19
CA ILE A 17 -19.95 8.87 -3.06
C ILE A 17 -18.54 9.12 -3.62
N GLY A 18 -17.67 8.13 -3.56
CA GLY A 18 -16.29 8.23 -4.00
C GLY A 18 -16.15 8.41 -5.51
N VAL A 19 -14.94 8.59 -5.94
CA VAL A 19 -14.56 8.81 -7.32
C VAL A 19 -13.37 7.95 -7.73
N ASN A 20 -13.23 7.65 -9.01
CA ASN A 20 -12.09 6.93 -9.56
C ASN A 20 -11.12 7.89 -10.26
N ASP A 21 -9.84 7.68 -10.03
CA ASP A 21 -8.78 8.38 -10.74
C ASP A 21 -7.98 7.38 -11.61
N ARG A 22 -8.09 7.54 -12.92
CA ARG A 22 -7.36 6.78 -13.94
C ARG A 22 -6.43 7.67 -14.76
N THR A 23 -6.22 8.90 -14.28
CA THR A 23 -5.49 9.94 -15.02
C THR A 23 -4.21 10.37 -14.32
N THR A 24 -4.07 10.07 -13.03
CA THR A 24 -2.84 10.30 -12.28
C THR A 24 -1.83 9.17 -12.56
N ASP A 25 -0.64 9.54 -12.97
CA ASP A 25 0.43 8.57 -13.25
C ASP A 25 1.10 8.07 -11.97
N LEU A 26 1.29 8.95 -10.98
CA LEU A 26 2.03 8.66 -9.75
C LEU A 26 1.20 9.01 -8.50
N PHE A 27 0.90 8.02 -7.67
CA PHE A 27 0.38 8.22 -6.33
C PHE A 27 1.49 8.78 -5.42
N GLU A 28 1.18 9.76 -4.57
CA GLU A 28 2.16 10.54 -3.80
C GLU A 28 3.32 11.14 -4.64
N GLY A 29 3.15 11.21 -5.96
CA GLY A 29 4.20 11.68 -6.86
C GLY A 29 5.37 10.71 -7.09
N ILE A 30 5.32 9.50 -6.53
CA ILE A 30 6.41 8.51 -6.59
C ILE A 30 5.98 7.08 -6.97
N TRP A 31 4.73 6.66 -6.66
CA TRP A 31 4.28 5.28 -6.91
C TRP A 31 3.43 5.18 -8.17
N PRO A 32 3.88 4.51 -9.23
CA PRO A 32 3.13 4.44 -10.48
C PRO A 32 1.80 3.71 -10.29
N ILE A 33 0.73 4.33 -10.82
CA ILE A 33 -0.64 3.80 -10.84
C ILE A 33 -1.29 3.96 -12.23
N THR A 34 -0.49 4.16 -13.26
CA THR A 34 -0.97 4.45 -14.62
C THR A 34 -1.89 3.36 -15.18
N GLN A 35 -1.64 2.10 -14.84
CA GLN A 35 -2.43 0.96 -15.32
C GLN A 35 -3.57 0.58 -14.38
N GLU A 36 -3.34 0.69 -13.09
CA GLU A 36 -4.28 0.29 -12.03
C GLU A 36 -5.28 1.40 -11.72
N GLY A 37 -4.82 2.65 -11.73
CA GLY A 37 -5.54 3.78 -11.16
C GLY A 37 -5.66 3.69 -9.63
N VAL A 38 -6.52 4.53 -9.07
CA VAL A 38 -6.88 4.52 -7.66
C VAL A 38 -8.31 5.00 -7.48
N SER A 39 -9.03 4.53 -6.47
CA SER A 39 -10.29 5.13 -6.03
C SER A 39 -10.02 6.04 -4.83
N TYR A 40 -10.73 7.16 -4.76
CA TYR A 40 -10.87 7.98 -3.55
C TYR A 40 -12.28 7.73 -3.04
N ASN A 41 -12.39 6.78 -2.10
CA ASN A 41 -13.67 6.43 -1.51
C ASN A 41 -14.01 7.45 -0.43
N SER A 42 -15.22 7.95 -0.49
CA SER A 42 -15.82 8.82 0.50
C SER A 42 -17.26 8.37 0.73
N TYR A 43 -17.78 8.68 1.89
CA TYR A 43 -19.09 8.16 2.28
C TYR A 43 -19.98 9.27 2.79
N PHE A 44 -21.27 9.14 2.51
CA PHE A 44 -22.28 10.04 3.00
C PHE A 44 -23.32 9.30 3.83
N ILE A 45 -23.60 9.82 5.02
CA ILE A 45 -24.62 9.30 5.94
C ILE A 45 -25.76 10.29 6.03
N ASP A 46 -26.96 9.88 5.55
CA ASP A 46 -28.19 10.66 5.61
C ASP A 46 -29.01 10.28 6.84
N ASP A 47 -28.78 10.99 7.93
CA ASP A 47 -29.55 10.85 9.17
C ASP A 47 -30.08 12.24 9.60
N ARG A 48 -30.58 12.40 10.82
CA ARG A 48 -31.01 13.70 11.37
C ARG A 48 -29.88 14.74 11.20
N LYS A 49 -28.64 14.34 11.43
CA LYS A 49 -27.43 15.05 11.02
C LYS A 49 -26.81 14.37 9.81
N LYS A 50 -26.46 15.17 8.83
CA LYS A 50 -25.87 14.73 7.55
C LYS A 50 -24.36 14.78 7.65
N VAL A 51 -23.71 13.64 7.44
CA VAL A 51 -22.28 13.48 7.68
C VAL A 51 -21.56 12.97 6.44
N LEU A 52 -20.50 13.67 6.05
CA LEU A 52 -19.49 13.17 5.12
C LEU A 52 -18.36 12.48 5.89
N ILE A 53 -17.86 11.37 5.38
CA ILE A 53 -16.68 10.69 5.89
C ILE A 53 -15.62 10.73 4.81
N ASP A 54 -14.54 11.45 5.09
CA ASP A 54 -13.46 11.80 4.18
C ASP A 54 -13.95 12.48 2.90
N LEU A 55 -13.03 12.98 2.10
CA LEU A 55 -13.32 13.68 0.87
C LEU A 55 -12.50 13.03 -0.28
N ALA A 56 -12.10 13.82 -1.27
CA ALA A 56 -11.32 13.35 -2.40
C ALA A 56 -10.21 14.34 -2.80
N LYS A 57 -9.35 13.90 -3.69
CA LYS A 57 -8.30 14.69 -4.31
C LYS A 57 -8.89 15.82 -5.16
N SER A 58 -8.25 16.98 -5.16
CA SER A 58 -8.73 18.21 -5.81
C SER A 58 -9.02 18.08 -7.32
N ILE A 59 -8.32 17.20 -8.04
CA ILE A 59 -8.58 16.94 -9.46
C ILE A 59 -9.95 16.31 -9.73
N LYS A 60 -10.65 15.85 -8.70
CA LYS A 60 -11.97 15.19 -8.76
C LYS A 60 -13.09 16.03 -8.14
N THR A 61 -12.84 17.33 -7.98
CA THR A 61 -13.78 18.27 -7.30
C THR A 61 -15.19 18.23 -7.90
N ASP A 62 -15.31 18.37 -9.21
CA ASP A 62 -16.62 18.49 -9.87
C ASP A 62 -17.41 17.18 -9.76
N GLU A 63 -16.80 16.05 -10.10
CA GLU A 63 -17.41 14.71 -10.02
C GLU A 63 -17.87 14.39 -8.59
N PHE A 64 -17.04 14.73 -7.60
CA PHE A 64 -17.37 14.49 -6.19
C PHE A 64 -18.57 15.29 -5.71
N PHE A 65 -18.63 16.60 -6.00
CA PHE A 65 -19.76 17.42 -5.60
C PHE A 65 -21.04 17.10 -6.36
N GLU A 66 -20.94 16.65 -7.60
CA GLU A 66 -22.11 16.12 -8.34
C GLU A 66 -22.68 14.89 -7.63
N HIS A 67 -21.85 13.94 -7.15
CA HIS A 67 -22.30 12.78 -6.40
C HIS A 67 -23.05 13.17 -5.11
N ILE A 68 -22.52 14.14 -4.35
CA ILE A 68 -23.22 14.62 -3.15
C ILE A 68 -24.58 15.23 -3.52
N GLN A 69 -24.64 16.05 -4.58
CA GLN A 69 -25.85 16.75 -4.99
C GLN A 69 -26.93 15.83 -5.54
N GLU A 70 -26.61 14.61 -5.96
CA GLU A 70 -27.60 13.58 -6.28
C GLU A 70 -28.42 13.16 -5.05
N ILE A 71 -27.87 13.33 -3.82
CA ILE A 71 -28.52 12.90 -2.58
C ILE A 71 -29.05 14.10 -1.80
N VAL A 72 -28.21 15.15 -1.64
CA VAL A 72 -28.53 16.27 -0.74
C VAL A 72 -27.85 17.56 -1.22
N PRO A 73 -28.50 18.74 -1.06
CA PRO A 73 -27.82 20.01 -1.24
C PRO A 73 -26.62 20.15 -0.29
N ILE A 74 -25.47 20.58 -0.80
CA ILE A 74 -24.23 20.72 -0.04
C ILE A 74 -24.41 21.57 1.23
N SER A 75 -25.24 22.61 1.16
CA SER A 75 -25.58 23.49 2.29
C SER A 75 -26.30 22.79 3.46
N LYS A 76 -26.75 21.55 3.27
CA LYS A 76 -27.43 20.74 4.30
C LYS A 76 -26.50 19.77 5.03
N ILE A 77 -25.23 19.68 4.64
CA ILE A 77 -24.24 18.85 5.33
C ILE A 77 -23.92 19.50 6.66
N ASP A 78 -24.11 18.76 7.77
CA ASP A 78 -23.82 19.24 9.12
C ASP A 78 -22.34 19.04 9.47
N TYR A 79 -21.79 17.86 9.14
CA TYR A 79 -20.43 17.44 9.51
C TYR A 79 -19.64 16.88 8.34
N VAL A 80 -18.34 17.10 8.36
CA VAL A 80 -17.38 16.30 7.62
C VAL A 80 -16.38 15.71 8.61
N VAL A 81 -16.27 14.38 8.66
CA VAL A 81 -15.23 13.69 9.42
C VAL A 81 -14.00 13.56 8.54
N VAL A 82 -12.88 14.03 9.04
CA VAL A 82 -11.56 13.87 8.43
C VAL A 82 -10.83 12.78 9.23
N ASN A 83 -10.87 11.55 8.72
CA ASN A 83 -10.12 10.45 9.31
C ASN A 83 -8.62 10.63 9.09
N HIS A 84 -8.24 11.23 7.95
CA HIS A 84 -6.85 11.44 7.55
C HIS A 84 -6.68 12.77 6.80
N MET A 85 -5.53 13.41 7.01
CA MET A 85 -5.25 14.76 6.50
C MET A 85 -4.52 14.82 5.18
N GLU A 86 -4.15 13.68 4.60
CA GLU A 86 -3.49 13.68 3.30
C GLU A 86 -4.37 14.34 2.23
N PRO A 87 -3.78 15.10 1.28
CA PRO A 87 -4.55 15.90 0.31
C PRO A 87 -5.44 15.09 -0.65
N ASP A 88 -5.26 13.80 -0.77
CA ASP A 88 -6.17 12.94 -1.54
C ASP A 88 -7.47 12.60 -0.79
N HIS A 89 -7.53 12.85 0.54
CA HIS A 89 -8.73 12.78 1.39
C HIS A 89 -9.26 14.16 1.79
N THR A 90 -8.47 15.22 1.59
CA THR A 90 -8.84 16.57 2.05
C THR A 90 -8.71 17.64 0.98
N GLY A 91 -8.26 17.29 -0.23
CA GLY A 91 -7.92 18.27 -1.28
C GLY A 91 -9.04 19.22 -1.68
N ILE A 92 -10.29 18.83 -1.50
CA ILE A 92 -11.47 19.65 -1.82
C ILE A 92 -12.10 20.35 -0.60
N ILE A 93 -11.48 20.26 0.58
CA ILE A 93 -12.07 20.77 1.83
C ILE A 93 -12.30 22.28 1.81
N ARG A 94 -11.43 23.05 1.13
CA ARG A 94 -11.63 24.50 0.97
C ARG A 94 -12.88 24.80 0.13
N THR A 95 -13.09 24.06 -0.96
CA THR A 95 -14.25 24.21 -1.82
C THR A 95 -15.54 23.85 -1.06
N LEU A 96 -15.53 22.75 -0.30
CA LEU A 96 -16.64 22.39 0.58
C LEU A 96 -16.99 23.53 1.55
N ARG A 97 -15.98 24.14 2.19
CA ARG A 97 -16.17 25.28 3.10
C ARG A 97 -16.70 26.55 2.43
N GLN A 98 -16.33 26.78 1.17
CA GLN A 98 -16.87 27.89 0.39
C GLN A 98 -18.36 27.67 0.05
N MET A 99 -18.73 26.44 -0.30
CA MET A 99 -20.11 26.06 -0.63
C MET A 99 -21.02 25.91 0.61
N ASN A 100 -20.41 25.55 1.75
CA ASN A 100 -21.10 25.40 3.04
C ASN A 100 -20.22 25.96 4.19
N PRO A 101 -20.27 27.28 4.45
CA PRO A 101 -19.46 27.91 5.51
C PRO A 101 -19.81 27.41 6.93
N GLN A 102 -20.98 26.81 7.12
CA GLN A 102 -21.46 26.33 8.43
C GLN A 102 -21.07 24.89 8.73
N VAL A 103 -20.53 24.13 7.74
CA VAL A 103 -20.13 22.75 7.97
C VAL A 103 -19.09 22.67 9.08
N VAL A 104 -19.27 21.74 10.03
CA VAL A 104 -18.31 21.50 11.10
C VAL A 104 -17.38 20.36 10.71
N ILE A 105 -16.08 20.60 10.76
CA ILE A 105 -15.05 19.60 10.50
C ILE A 105 -14.76 18.86 11.80
N LEU A 106 -14.84 17.54 11.77
CA LEU A 106 -14.49 16.63 12.87
C LEU A 106 -13.16 15.95 12.57
N GLY A 107 -12.25 15.93 13.53
CA GLY A 107 -10.96 15.26 13.38
C GLY A 107 -10.18 15.27 14.69
N SER A 108 -9.02 14.60 14.72
CA SER A 108 -8.15 14.59 15.87
C SER A 108 -7.56 16.00 16.16
N GLU A 109 -7.00 16.21 17.35
CA GLU A 109 -6.28 17.46 17.67
C GLU A 109 -5.15 17.76 16.67
N LYS A 110 -4.43 16.72 16.24
CA LYS A 110 -3.37 16.86 15.23
C LYS A 110 -3.94 17.24 13.86
N ALA A 111 -5.06 16.64 13.46
CA ALA A 111 -5.76 17.01 12.22
C ALA A 111 -6.18 18.49 12.24
N LYS A 112 -6.66 19.04 13.36
CA LYS A 112 -6.97 20.46 13.49
C LYS A 112 -5.76 21.35 13.20
N ARG A 113 -4.58 20.99 13.73
CA ARG A 113 -3.34 21.75 13.47
C ARG A 113 -2.91 21.65 12.00
N MET A 114 -3.14 20.50 11.37
CA MET A 114 -2.85 20.30 9.96
C MET A 114 -3.85 21.05 9.06
N LEU A 115 -5.14 21.12 9.43
CA LEU A 115 -6.14 21.95 8.75
C LEU A 115 -5.72 23.42 8.72
N GLU A 116 -5.20 23.93 9.83
CA GLU A 116 -4.66 25.29 9.89
C GLU A 116 -3.44 25.44 8.97
N SER A 117 -2.44 24.55 9.09
CA SER A 117 -1.18 24.67 8.35
C SER A 117 -1.32 24.43 6.85
N PHE A 118 -2.16 23.49 6.42
CA PHE A 118 -2.33 23.12 5.00
C PHE A 118 -3.37 24.01 4.29
N TYR A 119 -4.42 24.37 5.02
CA TYR A 119 -5.60 25.00 4.40
C TYR A 119 -5.97 26.36 4.99
N GLY A 120 -5.35 26.78 6.11
CA GLY A 120 -5.70 28.02 6.82
C GLY A 120 -7.08 27.94 7.49
N ILE A 121 -7.57 26.73 7.78
CA ILE A 121 -8.88 26.50 8.40
C ILE A 121 -8.71 26.41 9.92
N THR A 122 -9.28 27.38 10.65
CA THR A 122 -9.22 27.45 12.12
C THR A 122 -10.59 27.42 12.78
N GLU A 123 -11.64 27.78 12.04
CA GLU A 123 -13.00 27.91 12.56
C GLU A 123 -13.88 26.70 12.17
N ASN A 124 -14.93 26.44 12.98
CA ASN A 124 -15.83 25.32 12.82
C ASN A 124 -15.10 23.96 12.72
N VAL A 125 -14.04 23.83 13.52
CA VAL A 125 -13.30 22.56 13.69
C VAL A 125 -13.53 22.06 15.10
N ARG A 126 -14.14 20.90 15.23
CA ARG A 126 -14.36 20.20 16.50
C ARG A 126 -13.39 19.03 16.61
N ILE A 127 -12.64 19.00 17.69
CA ILE A 127 -11.79 17.85 18.04
C ILE A 127 -12.69 16.71 18.51
N VAL A 128 -12.38 15.50 18.05
CA VAL A 128 -12.96 14.25 18.55
C VAL A 128 -11.89 13.46 19.29
N GLU A 129 -12.29 12.87 20.43
CA GLU A 129 -11.40 12.10 21.28
C GLU A 129 -11.49 10.59 21.00
N ASP A 130 -10.48 9.83 21.41
CA ASP A 130 -10.47 8.36 21.29
C ASP A 130 -11.61 7.74 22.10
N GLY A 131 -12.45 6.94 21.44
CA GLY A 131 -13.65 6.35 22.05
C GLY A 131 -14.87 7.29 22.13
N GLU A 132 -14.75 8.57 21.79
CA GLU A 132 -15.87 9.50 21.78
C GLU A 132 -16.97 9.03 20.82
N THR A 133 -18.23 9.27 21.22
CA THR A 133 -19.40 8.93 20.42
C THR A 133 -20.20 10.20 20.08
N LEU A 134 -20.51 10.35 18.80
CA LEU A 134 -21.38 11.42 18.27
C LEU A 134 -22.74 10.86 17.90
N ASP A 135 -23.80 11.35 18.53
CA ASP A 135 -25.18 11.07 18.12
C ASP A 135 -25.57 11.91 16.91
N ILE A 136 -25.92 11.26 15.80
CA ILE A 136 -26.35 11.91 14.56
C ILE A 136 -27.83 11.69 14.23
N GLY A 137 -28.53 10.99 15.11
CA GLY A 137 -29.97 10.70 14.97
C GLY A 137 -30.31 9.29 15.35
N LYS A 138 -30.56 8.41 14.37
CA LYS A 138 -30.72 6.97 14.59
C LYS A 138 -29.38 6.30 14.85
N ARG A 139 -28.30 6.87 14.28
CA ARG A 139 -26.95 6.33 14.34
C ARG A 139 -26.09 7.05 15.37
N LYS A 140 -25.08 6.33 15.81
CA LYS A 140 -23.99 6.87 16.63
C LYS A 140 -22.67 6.55 15.95
N LEU A 141 -21.86 7.58 15.74
CA LEU A 141 -20.51 7.45 15.22
C LEU A 141 -19.51 7.44 16.38
N GLN A 142 -18.71 6.41 16.46
CA GLN A 142 -17.64 6.31 17.46
C GLN A 142 -16.29 6.50 16.77
N PHE A 143 -15.40 7.27 17.39
CA PHE A 143 -14.08 7.59 16.84
C PHE A 143 -12.99 6.81 17.55
N PHE A 144 -12.07 6.23 16.78
CA PHE A 144 -10.92 5.48 17.29
C PHE A 144 -9.64 6.13 16.79
N SER A 145 -8.79 6.57 17.72
CA SER A 145 -7.45 7.05 17.37
C SER A 145 -6.58 5.89 16.92
N THR A 146 -6.07 5.97 15.69
CA THR A 146 -5.20 4.96 15.06
C THR A 146 -3.94 5.63 14.50
N PRO A 147 -3.14 6.29 15.37
CA PRO A 147 -2.01 7.08 14.92
C PRO A 147 -1.01 6.24 14.15
N TYR A 148 -0.46 6.82 13.08
CA TYR A 148 0.48 6.17 12.16
C TYR A 148 -0.11 4.99 11.36
N VAL A 149 -1.42 5.04 11.10
CA VAL A 149 -2.05 4.23 10.05
C VAL A 149 -2.59 5.18 8.95
N HIS A 150 -1.75 5.95 8.10
CA HIS A 150 -0.27 5.86 8.19
C HIS A 150 0.37 7.18 8.70
N TRP A 151 -0.40 8.24 8.97
CA TRP A 151 0.08 9.50 9.57
C TRP A 151 -0.31 9.62 11.05
N PRO A 152 0.32 10.58 11.81
CA PRO A 152 0.17 10.63 13.27
C PRO A 152 -1.19 11.13 13.76
N GLU A 153 -2.02 11.74 12.90
CA GLU A 153 -3.34 12.30 13.25
C GLU A 153 -4.49 11.33 12.96
N THR A 154 -4.22 10.20 12.29
CA THR A 154 -5.24 9.29 11.75
C THR A 154 -6.20 8.78 12.83
N ILE A 155 -7.47 8.80 12.48
CA ILE A 155 -8.56 8.16 13.23
C ILE A 155 -9.33 7.22 12.30
N MET A 156 -10.11 6.32 12.89
CA MET A 156 -11.12 5.53 12.18
C MET A 156 -12.48 5.83 12.78
N THR A 157 -13.51 5.89 11.94
CA THR A 157 -14.89 6.16 12.37
C THR A 157 -15.72 4.89 12.25
N TYR A 158 -16.49 4.58 13.30
CA TYR A 158 -17.32 3.39 13.35
C TYR A 158 -18.81 3.77 13.52
N ASP A 159 -19.64 3.33 12.59
CA ASP A 159 -21.10 3.37 12.74
C ASP A 159 -21.57 2.15 13.54
N SER A 160 -22.03 2.38 14.78
CA SER A 160 -22.44 1.33 15.69
C SER A 160 -23.80 0.71 15.35
N GLU A 161 -24.63 1.34 14.53
CA GLU A 161 -25.95 0.84 14.11
C GLU A 161 -25.82 -0.20 12.99
N GLU A 162 -25.07 0.13 11.93
CA GLU A 162 -24.87 -0.75 10.77
C GLU A 162 -23.56 -1.54 10.84
N HIS A 163 -22.77 -1.32 11.90
CA HIS A 163 -21.49 -1.98 12.11
C HIS A 163 -20.48 -1.74 10.98
N ILE A 164 -20.39 -0.50 10.50
CA ILE A 164 -19.49 -0.08 9.42
C ILE A 164 -18.25 0.57 10.03
N LEU A 165 -17.08 0.07 9.68
CA LEU A 165 -15.80 0.70 9.97
C LEU A 165 -15.33 1.50 8.75
N PHE A 166 -15.33 2.81 8.84
CA PHE A 166 -14.70 3.72 7.89
C PHE A 166 -13.23 3.84 8.29
N SER A 167 -12.38 3.07 7.63
CA SER A 167 -11.01 2.80 8.08
C SER A 167 -9.96 3.70 7.46
N CYS A 168 -10.37 4.66 6.64
CA CYS A 168 -9.48 5.48 5.83
C CYS A 168 -8.49 4.59 5.04
N ASP A 169 -7.19 4.87 5.09
CA ASP A 169 -6.15 4.10 4.38
C ASP A 169 -5.96 2.68 4.91
N GLY A 170 -6.32 2.46 6.17
CA GLY A 170 -6.30 1.13 6.73
C GLY A 170 -7.20 0.17 5.93
N PHE A 171 -6.66 -0.98 5.57
CA PHE A 171 -7.34 -2.01 4.77
C PHE A 171 -7.64 -1.61 3.31
N GLY A 172 -7.04 -0.51 2.83
CA GLY A 172 -7.15 -0.01 1.47
C GLY A 172 -6.21 -0.69 0.47
N GLY A 173 -6.22 -0.22 -0.76
CA GLY A 173 -5.36 -0.72 -1.84
C GLY A 173 -5.41 0.15 -3.07
N TYR A 174 -4.41 0.06 -3.93
CA TYR A 174 -4.49 0.66 -5.26
C TYR A 174 -5.57 -0.02 -6.11
N GLY A 175 -5.84 0.55 -7.24
CA GLY A 175 -6.82 0.08 -8.21
C GLY A 175 -8.10 0.92 -8.22
N ALA A 176 -8.36 1.58 -9.35
CA ALA A 176 -9.66 2.19 -9.60
C ALA A 176 -10.74 1.12 -9.68
N LEU A 177 -11.89 1.38 -9.10
CA LEU A 177 -13.02 0.43 -9.09
C LEU A 177 -13.55 0.19 -10.51
N ARG A 178 -13.71 -1.08 -10.88
CA ARG A 178 -14.08 -1.51 -12.24
C ARG A 178 -15.55 -1.93 -12.34
N GLY A 179 -16.45 -1.08 -11.83
CA GLY A 179 -17.90 -1.32 -11.79
C GLY A 179 -18.39 -1.89 -10.47
N ALA A 180 -17.78 -2.94 -9.94
CA ALA A 180 -18.04 -3.43 -8.58
C ALA A 180 -17.30 -2.58 -7.56
N ILE A 181 -17.98 -2.21 -6.46
CA ILE A 181 -17.34 -1.54 -5.32
C ILE A 181 -17.17 -2.48 -4.12
N PHE A 182 -17.85 -3.64 -4.13
CA PHE A 182 -17.83 -4.62 -3.05
C PHE A 182 -17.03 -5.86 -3.41
N ASP A 183 -16.47 -6.50 -2.40
CA ASP A 183 -15.70 -7.75 -2.51
C ASP A 183 -16.53 -8.93 -3.07
N ASP A 184 -17.84 -9.00 -2.77
CA ASP A 184 -18.73 -10.06 -3.24
C ASP A 184 -19.23 -9.88 -4.67
N ASP A 185 -19.22 -8.66 -5.17
CA ASP A 185 -19.60 -8.33 -6.56
C ASP A 185 -18.36 -8.33 -7.50
N CYS A 186 -17.15 -8.29 -6.92
CA CYS A 186 -15.90 -8.23 -7.66
C CYS A 186 -15.50 -9.62 -8.19
N LYS A 187 -15.28 -9.72 -9.51
CA LYS A 187 -14.83 -10.96 -10.15
C LYS A 187 -13.30 -11.13 -10.16
N ASP A 188 -12.58 -10.02 -10.01
CA ASP A 188 -11.11 -9.95 -10.07
C ASP A 188 -10.55 -9.60 -8.69
N ILE A 189 -10.94 -10.36 -7.66
CA ILE A 189 -10.54 -10.11 -6.28
C ILE A 189 -9.01 -10.21 -6.10
N ASP A 190 -8.37 -11.12 -6.83
CA ASP A 190 -6.93 -11.34 -6.76
C ASP A 190 -6.13 -10.10 -7.20
N PHE A 191 -6.65 -9.36 -8.20
CA PHE A 191 -6.08 -8.08 -8.59
C PHE A 191 -6.10 -7.09 -7.41
N TYR A 192 -7.25 -6.93 -6.76
CA TYR A 192 -7.36 -5.97 -5.64
C TYR A 192 -6.56 -6.40 -4.41
N GLU A 193 -6.45 -7.69 -4.12
CA GLU A 193 -5.58 -8.18 -3.03
C GLU A 193 -4.10 -7.94 -3.32
N LYS A 194 -3.67 -8.17 -4.56
CA LYS A 194 -2.31 -7.86 -5.01
C LYS A 194 -2.03 -6.37 -4.90
N GLU A 195 -2.95 -5.54 -5.34
CA GLU A 195 -2.82 -4.09 -5.26
C GLU A 195 -2.94 -3.56 -3.81
N SER A 196 -3.68 -4.24 -2.94
CA SER A 196 -3.68 -3.95 -1.50
C SER A 196 -2.34 -4.31 -0.84
N LEU A 197 -1.71 -5.43 -1.21
CA LEU A 197 -0.35 -5.74 -0.75
C LEU A 197 0.65 -4.69 -1.24
N ARG A 198 0.56 -4.28 -2.51
CA ARG A 198 1.44 -3.25 -3.07
C ARG A 198 1.26 -1.90 -2.36
N TYR A 199 0.02 -1.49 -2.13
CA TYR A 199 -0.31 -0.31 -1.34
C TYR A 199 0.24 -0.43 0.08
N PHE A 200 -0.04 -1.54 0.76
CA PHE A 200 0.46 -1.79 2.11
C PHE A 200 1.98 -1.62 2.20
N VAL A 201 2.74 -2.24 1.29
CA VAL A 201 4.21 -2.19 1.34
C VAL A 201 4.75 -0.79 0.98
N ASN A 202 4.14 -0.12 0.01
CA ASN A 202 4.58 1.21 -0.42
C ASN A 202 4.25 2.29 0.63
N ILE A 203 3.10 2.19 1.32
CA ILE A 203 2.52 3.25 2.15
C ILE A 203 2.55 2.91 3.64
N VAL A 204 2.07 1.73 4.03
CA VAL A 204 1.75 1.38 5.42
C VAL A 204 2.86 0.60 6.13
N ALA A 205 3.64 -0.21 5.41
CA ALA A 205 4.51 -1.25 6.00
C ALA A 205 5.53 -0.73 7.02
N LEU A 206 6.05 0.49 6.84
CA LEU A 206 6.94 1.12 7.82
C LEU A 206 6.29 1.25 9.20
N PHE A 207 4.97 1.31 9.23
CA PHE A 207 4.11 1.45 10.42
C PHE A 207 3.40 0.14 10.78
N SER A 208 3.99 -1.02 10.46
CA SER A 208 3.41 -2.34 10.74
C SER A 208 3.01 -2.53 12.22
N LYS A 209 3.81 -2.03 13.18
CA LYS A 209 3.44 -2.09 14.60
C LYS A 209 2.20 -1.26 14.92
N PRO A 210 2.10 0.04 14.58
CA PRO A 210 0.85 0.80 14.69
C PRO A 210 -0.35 0.13 14.04
N THR A 211 -0.17 -0.49 12.87
CA THR A 211 -1.24 -1.22 12.17
C THR A 211 -1.73 -2.40 13.01
N LEU A 212 -0.83 -3.21 13.58
CA LEU A 212 -1.21 -4.32 14.47
C LEU A 212 -1.87 -3.82 15.75
N ASP A 213 -1.39 -2.71 16.33
CA ASP A 213 -1.98 -2.10 17.52
C ASP A 213 -3.42 -1.60 17.22
N ALA A 214 -3.66 -1.01 16.04
CA ALA A 214 -4.99 -0.60 15.59
C ALA A 214 -5.93 -1.81 15.39
N ILE A 215 -5.47 -2.86 14.71
CA ILE A 215 -6.24 -4.12 14.55
C ILE A 215 -6.61 -4.69 15.93
N GLN A 216 -5.67 -4.75 16.87
CA GLN A 216 -5.94 -5.23 18.23
C GLN A 216 -6.94 -4.35 18.97
N LYS A 217 -6.83 -3.02 18.87
CA LYS A 217 -7.77 -2.07 19.48
C LYS A 217 -9.22 -2.29 18.99
N LEU A 218 -9.38 -2.55 17.70
CA LEU A 218 -10.69 -2.72 17.07
C LEU A 218 -11.25 -4.15 17.17
N SER A 219 -10.48 -5.11 17.67
CA SER A 219 -10.84 -6.54 17.68
C SER A 219 -12.09 -6.89 18.50
N GLY A 220 -12.50 -6.02 19.42
CA GLY A 220 -13.73 -6.18 20.21
C GLY A 220 -15.00 -5.68 19.51
N LEU A 221 -14.88 -5.01 18.35
CA LEU A 221 -16.03 -4.50 17.61
C LEU A 221 -16.62 -5.58 16.71
N ARG A 222 -17.96 -5.59 16.63
CA ARG A 222 -18.64 -6.30 15.55
C ARG A 222 -18.54 -5.46 14.29
N ILE A 223 -17.78 -5.90 13.29
CA ILE A 223 -17.61 -5.20 12.02
C ILE A 223 -18.30 -6.02 10.93
N ALA A 224 -19.35 -5.45 10.34
CA ALA A 224 -20.09 -6.06 9.23
C ALA A 224 -19.58 -5.56 7.86
N ILE A 225 -18.99 -4.36 7.84
CA ILE A 225 -18.41 -3.76 6.63
C ILE A 225 -17.13 -3.02 7.01
N ILE A 226 -16.07 -3.21 6.23
CA ILE A 226 -14.91 -2.31 6.22
C ILE A 226 -15.00 -1.46 4.95
N ALA A 227 -15.02 -0.16 5.15
CA ALA A 227 -15.18 0.87 4.13
C ALA A 227 -13.92 1.76 4.08
N PRO A 228 -12.85 1.33 3.37
CA PRO A 228 -11.60 2.06 3.27
C PRO A 228 -11.69 3.22 2.29
N SER A 229 -10.73 4.13 2.35
CA SER A 229 -10.65 5.27 1.42
C SER A 229 -10.11 4.92 0.03
N HIS A 230 -9.54 3.72 -0.14
CA HIS A 230 -9.04 3.21 -1.42
C HIS A 230 -9.42 1.74 -1.63
N GLY A 231 -9.67 1.35 -2.87
CA GLY A 231 -9.96 -0.03 -3.25
C GLY A 231 -11.37 -0.50 -2.89
N LEU A 232 -11.56 -1.79 -2.69
CA LEU A 232 -12.86 -2.41 -2.47
C LEU A 232 -13.41 -2.15 -1.06
N ILE A 233 -14.75 -2.10 -0.97
CA ILE A 233 -15.49 -2.20 0.29
C ILE A 233 -15.70 -3.67 0.62
N TRP A 234 -15.29 -4.09 1.80
CA TRP A 234 -15.35 -5.48 2.27
C TRP A 234 -16.62 -5.69 3.11
N ARG A 235 -17.62 -6.38 2.52
CA ARG A 235 -18.91 -6.65 3.19
C ARG A 235 -19.27 -8.12 3.27
N LYS A 236 -18.74 -8.97 2.38
CA LYS A 236 -18.98 -10.42 2.41
C LYS A 236 -18.16 -11.08 3.50
N ASP A 237 -16.88 -10.75 3.53
CA ASP A 237 -15.93 -11.22 4.53
C ASP A 237 -14.94 -10.12 4.92
N PRO A 238 -15.33 -9.18 5.81
CA PRO A 238 -14.43 -8.13 6.27
C PRO A 238 -13.19 -8.68 6.98
N SER A 239 -13.25 -9.89 7.53
CA SER A 239 -12.11 -10.53 8.21
C SER A 239 -10.99 -10.85 7.22
N ARG A 240 -11.29 -11.10 5.96
CA ARG A 240 -10.31 -11.43 4.90
C ARG A 240 -9.24 -10.34 4.78
N ILE A 241 -9.62 -9.10 4.61
CA ILE A 241 -8.64 -8.01 4.48
C ILE A 241 -7.92 -7.71 5.80
N VAL A 242 -8.59 -7.89 6.94
CA VAL A 242 -7.95 -7.72 8.25
C VAL A 242 -6.85 -8.77 8.45
N GLU A 243 -7.10 -10.04 8.13
CA GLU A 243 -6.10 -11.10 8.25
C GLU A 243 -4.96 -10.92 7.24
N LEU A 244 -5.24 -10.42 6.03
CA LEU A 244 -4.19 -10.04 5.07
C LEU A 244 -3.28 -8.95 5.63
N TYR A 245 -3.84 -7.84 6.12
CA TYR A 245 -3.07 -6.75 6.72
C TYR A 245 -2.29 -7.18 7.96
N LYS A 246 -2.89 -8.01 8.81
CA LYS A 246 -2.25 -8.59 9.98
C LYS A 246 -1.06 -9.49 9.59
N ARG A 247 -1.24 -10.35 8.58
CA ARG A 247 -0.18 -11.19 8.02
C ARG A 247 0.95 -10.36 7.46
N TRP A 248 0.64 -9.37 6.61
CA TRP A 248 1.65 -8.50 6.00
C TRP A 248 2.40 -7.65 7.05
N ALA A 249 1.71 -7.10 8.03
CA ALA A 249 2.34 -6.38 9.14
C ALA A 249 3.22 -7.31 10.01
N GLY A 250 2.88 -8.60 10.07
CA GLY A 250 3.67 -9.62 10.76
C GLY A 250 5.05 -9.82 10.16
N TYR A 251 5.23 -9.65 8.85
CA TYR A 251 6.54 -9.83 8.18
C TYR A 251 7.63 -8.86 8.69
N ALA A 252 7.25 -7.72 9.27
CA ALA A 252 8.19 -6.83 9.94
C ALA A 252 8.92 -7.49 11.13
N LYS A 253 8.41 -8.62 11.66
CA LYS A 253 8.95 -9.38 12.80
C LYS A 253 9.64 -10.70 12.38
N ASN A 254 10.13 -10.81 11.15
CA ASN A 254 10.80 -12.00 10.61
C ASN A 254 9.88 -13.22 10.37
N THR A 255 8.62 -12.97 10.05
CA THR A 255 7.66 -14.03 9.70
C THR A 255 7.42 -14.11 8.19
N ALA A 256 8.42 -13.71 7.39
CA ALA A 256 8.35 -13.75 5.93
C ALA A 256 8.17 -15.19 5.42
N GLU A 257 7.45 -15.33 4.31
CA GLU A 257 7.09 -16.63 3.74
C GLU A 257 8.27 -17.27 3.00
N PRO A 258 8.34 -18.61 2.95
CA PRO A 258 9.28 -19.28 2.05
C PRO A 258 9.01 -18.88 0.59
N GLY A 259 10.03 -18.37 -0.08
CA GLY A 259 9.95 -17.90 -1.46
C GLY A 259 11.15 -17.04 -1.81
N VAL A 260 11.29 -16.70 -3.08
CA VAL A 260 12.45 -15.99 -3.60
C VAL A 260 12.03 -14.78 -4.43
N THR A 261 12.49 -13.60 -4.02
CA THR A 261 12.54 -12.42 -4.88
C THR A 261 13.86 -12.43 -5.64
N PHE A 262 13.80 -12.58 -6.94
CA PHE A 262 14.97 -12.62 -7.79
C PHE A 262 15.14 -11.29 -8.54
N LEU A 263 16.11 -10.51 -8.14
CA LEU A 263 16.45 -9.22 -8.75
C LEU A 263 17.63 -9.42 -9.70
N TYR A 264 17.50 -8.99 -10.94
CA TYR A 264 18.65 -8.96 -11.83
C TYR A 264 18.74 -7.63 -12.59
N GLY A 265 19.95 -7.32 -13.05
CA GLY A 265 20.22 -6.25 -14.00
C GLY A 265 21.25 -6.72 -15.01
N SER A 266 21.09 -6.40 -16.27
CA SER A 266 22.02 -6.79 -17.32
C SER A 266 22.14 -5.71 -18.37
N MET A 267 23.39 -5.34 -18.72
CA MET A 267 23.63 -4.34 -19.81
C MET A 267 23.64 -5.00 -21.19
N TYR A 268 24.25 -6.16 -21.31
CA TYR A 268 24.52 -6.83 -22.60
C TYR A 268 24.16 -8.32 -22.60
N GLY A 269 23.29 -8.77 -21.67
CA GLY A 269 22.81 -10.14 -21.60
C GLY A 269 23.69 -11.13 -20.82
N ASN A 270 24.91 -10.77 -20.40
CA ASN A 270 25.79 -11.72 -19.71
C ASN A 270 25.31 -12.08 -18.31
N THR A 271 24.90 -11.10 -17.53
CA THR A 271 24.30 -11.32 -16.19
C THR A 271 22.97 -12.07 -16.30
N GLU A 272 22.18 -11.80 -17.34
CA GLU A 272 20.92 -12.49 -17.62
C GLU A 272 21.11 -13.99 -17.92
N LYS A 273 22.18 -14.37 -18.63
CA LYS A 273 22.52 -15.80 -18.83
C LYS A 273 22.75 -16.51 -17.49
N MET A 274 23.51 -15.87 -16.57
CA MET A 274 23.73 -16.40 -15.23
C MET A 274 22.43 -16.41 -14.41
N MET A 275 21.58 -15.39 -14.53
CA MET A 275 20.25 -15.35 -13.91
C MET A 275 19.44 -16.59 -14.29
N ASN A 276 19.39 -16.94 -15.59
CA ASN A 276 18.68 -18.11 -16.04
C ASN A 276 19.21 -19.43 -15.44
N ALA A 277 20.54 -19.55 -15.29
CA ALA A 277 21.13 -20.74 -14.69
C ALA A 277 20.81 -20.84 -13.18
N VAL A 278 20.90 -19.73 -12.44
CA VAL A 278 20.52 -19.68 -11.02
C VAL A 278 19.03 -19.99 -10.85
N ALA A 279 18.16 -19.38 -11.66
CA ALA A 279 16.73 -19.62 -11.62
C ALA A 279 16.37 -21.08 -11.94
N GLN A 280 17.05 -21.70 -12.91
CA GLN A 280 16.92 -23.14 -13.20
C GLN A 280 17.26 -23.98 -11.96
N GLY A 281 18.32 -23.64 -11.23
CA GLY A 281 18.65 -24.34 -10.00
C GLY A 281 17.59 -24.19 -8.91
N ILE A 282 16.95 -23.02 -8.78
CA ILE A 282 15.89 -22.77 -7.81
C ILE A 282 14.61 -23.53 -8.17
N SER A 283 14.27 -23.67 -9.46
CA SER A 283 13.02 -24.27 -9.94
C SER A 283 12.82 -25.74 -9.58
N GLY A 284 13.86 -26.40 -9.05
CA GLY A 284 13.77 -27.77 -8.54
C GLY A 284 13.03 -27.89 -7.19
N GLN A 285 12.69 -26.80 -6.54
CA GLN A 285 11.91 -26.75 -5.30
C GLN A 285 10.53 -26.13 -5.55
N ASP A 286 9.54 -26.60 -4.79
CA ASP A 286 8.16 -26.07 -4.84
C ASP A 286 8.02 -24.83 -3.97
N ILE A 287 8.65 -23.72 -4.40
CA ILE A 287 8.57 -22.40 -3.73
C ILE A 287 8.26 -21.31 -4.75
N PRO A 288 7.51 -20.27 -4.38
CA PRO A 288 7.28 -19.10 -5.23
C PRO A 288 8.60 -18.41 -5.58
N VAL A 289 8.76 -18.06 -6.86
CA VAL A 289 9.90 -17.27 -7.36
C VAL A 289 9.37 -16.15 -8.23
N GLU A 290 9.64 -14.92 -7.85
CA GLU A 290 9.31 -13.74 -8.66
C GLU A 290 10.60 -13.10 -9.18
N ILE A 291 10.72 -12.95 -10.50
CA ILE A 291 11.92 -12.45 -11.18
C ILE A 291 11.66 -11.05 -11.72
N PHE A 292 12.52 -10.11 -11.37
CA PHE A 292 12.41 -8.72 -11.77
C PHE A 292 13.69 -8.20 -12.42
N ASP A 293 13.55 -7.58 -13.59
CA ASP A 293 14.59 -6.74 -14.18
C ASP A 293 14.58 -5.38 -13.49
N ALA A 294 15.60 -5.13 -12.67
CA ALA A 294 15.72 -3.88 -11.90
C ALA A 294 15.86 -2.62 -12.77
N ALA A 295 16.24 -2.76 -14.04
CA ALA A 295 16.34 -1.63 -14.96
C ALA A 295 15.01 -1.31 -15.66
N ARG A 296 14.04 -2.21 -15.63
CA ARG A 296 12.76 -2.09 -16.36
C ARG A 296 11.52 -2.11 -15.48
N THR A 297 11.64 -2.67 -14.27
CA THR A 297 10.54 -2.75 -13.32
C THR A 297 10.66 -1.66 -12.28
N HIS A 298 9.65 -0.82 -12.15
CA HIS A 298 9.65 0.19 -11.10
C HIS A 298 9.62 -0.48 -9.73
N VAL A 299 10.37 0.08 -8.78
CA VAL A 299 10.55 -0.49 -7.43
C VAL A 299 9.24 -0.75 -6.68
N SER A 300 8.19 0.04 -6.93
CA SER A 300 6.84 -0.15 -6.37
C SER A 300 6.30 -1.57 -6.55
N TYR A 301 6.61 -2.22 -7.68
CA TYR A 301 6.18 -3.59 -8.00
C TYR A 301 7.13 -4.66 -7.45
N ILE A 302 8.35 -4.29 -7.10
CA ILE A 302 9.36 -5.19 -6.54
C ILE A 302 9.22 -5.32 -5.02
N LEU A 303 8.95 -4.20 -4.35
CA LEU A 303 8.88 -4.15 -2.89
C LEU A 303 7.91 -5.14 -2.24
N PRO A 304 6.72 -5.44 -2.80
CA PRO A 304 5.82 -6.46 -2.26
C PRO A 304 6.45 -7.85 -2.15
N SER A 305 7.14 -8.28 -3.20
CA SER A 305 7.86 -9.56 -3.23
C SER A 305 9.00 -9.59 -2.19
N LEU A 306 9.80 -8.51 -2.13
CA LEU A 306 10.84 -8.36 -1.11
C LEU A 306 10.29 -8.35 0.32
N TRP A 307 9.10 -7.82 0.52
CA TRP A 307 8.43 -7.81 1.82
C TRP A 307 7.96 -9.21 2.21
N GLN A 308 7.30 -9.90 1.28
CA GLN A 308 6.64 -11.18 1.51
C GLN A 308 7.61 -12.34 1.65
N TYR A 309 8.65 -12.44 0.81
CA TYR A 309 9.53 -13.61 0.78
C TYR A 309 10.80 -13.45 1.62
N ASN A 310 11.28 -14.58 2.17
CA ASN A 310 12.47 -14.62 3.02
C ASN A 310 13.78 -14.76 2.22
N GLY A 311 13.74 -15.20 0.96
CA GLY A 311 14.89 -15.35 0.07
C GLY A 311 15.00 -14.19 -0.92
N VAL A 312 16.24 -13.69 -1.13
CA VAL A 312 16.54 -12.68 -2.14
C VAL A 312 17.73 -13.11 -2.96
N VAL A 313 17.61 -13.09 -4.27
CA VAL A 313 18.74 -13.24 -5.19
C VAL A 313 19.02 -11.89 -5.84
N VAL A 314 20.27 -11.46 -5.85
CA VAL A 314 20.72 -10.23 -6.51
C VAL A 314 21.79 -10.54 -7.53
N GLY A 315 21.48 -10.39 -8.81
CA GLY A 315 22.41 -10.57 -9.93
C GLY A 315 22.61 -9.27 -10.71
N ALA A 316 23.82 -8.68 -10.68
CA ALA A 316 24.06 -7.43 -11.40
C ALA A 316 25.52 -7.26 -11.84
N PRO A 317 25.77 -6.54 -12.96
CA PRO A 317 27.13 -6.25 -13.39
C PRO A 317 27.80 -5.19 -12.50
N THR A 318 29.11 -5.21 -12.50
CA THR A 318 29.91 -4.08 -12.03
C THR A 318 29.84 -2.95 -13.06
N TYR A 319 29.44 -1.77 -12.61
CA TYR A 319 29.39 -0.53 -13.36
C TYR A 319 30.24 0.54 -12.65
N GLU A 320 31.24 1.11 -13.34
CA GLU A 320 32.17 2.12 -12.79
C GLU A 320 32.77 1.73 -11.43
N GLY A 321 33.15 0.45 -11.28
CA GLY A 321 33.74 -0.09 -10.04
C GLY A 321 32.76 -0.30 -8.87
N ALA A 322 31.46 -0.15 -9.11
CA ALA A 322 30.40 -0.32 -8.12
C ALA A 322 29.24 -1.20 -8.65
N LEU A 323 28.15 -1.27 -7.96
CA LEU A 323 26.94 -1.97 -8.39
C LEU A 323 26.21 -1.17 -9.50
N PHE A 324 25.60 -1.86 -10.43
CA PHE A 324 24.73 -1.32 -11.47
C PHE A 324 23.64 -0.39 -10.89
N PRO A 325 23.54 0.90 -11.34
CA PRO A 325 22.72 1.92 -10.69
C PRO A 325 21.25 1.57 -10.47
N PRO A 326 20.51 0.96 -11.44
CA PRO A 326 19.14 0.54 -11.19
C PRO A 326 18.99 -0.44 -10.01
N MET A 327 19.96 -1.34 -9.82
CA MET A 327 19.97 -2.25 -8.68
C MET A 327 20.24 -1.53 -7.36
N VAL A 328 21.08 -0.49 -7.39
CA VAL A 328 21.32 0.37 -6.21
C VAL A 328 20.03 1.04 -5.78
N ASP A 329 19.22 1.53 -6.73
CA ASP A 329 17.94 2.16 -6.42
C ASP A 329 16.97 1.18 -5.72
N VAL A 330 16.82 -0.04 -6.25
CA VAL A 330 15.98 -1.07 -5.63
C VAL A 330 16.42 -1.39 -4.21
N LEU A 331 17.73 -1.63 -3.98
CA LEU A 331 18.26 -1.96 -2.66
C LEU A 331 18.14 -0.79 -1.66
N ASN A 332 18.32 0.45 -2.11
CA ASN A 332 18.13 1.63 -1.27
C ASN A 332 16.65 1.80 -0.88
N ASN A 333 15.71 1.56 -1.78
CA ASN A 333 14.28 1.58 -1.46
C ASN A 333 13.91 0.46 -0.46
N ALA A 334 14.49 -0.75 -0.60
CA ALA A 334 14.34 -1.81 0.39
C ALA A 334 14.86 -1.35 1.77
N ALA A 335 15.96 -0.60 1.81
CA ALA A 335 16.50 -0.04 3.05
C ALA A 335 15.59 1.04 3.66
N LEU A 336 15.04 1.96 2.85
CA LEU A 336 14.08 2.97 3.30
C LEU A 336 12.82 2.34 3.89
N LYS A 337 12.34 1.25 3.30
CA LYS A 337 11.18 0.48 3.80
C LYS A 337 11.53 -0.48 4.95
N ARG A 338 12.81 -0.52 5.39
CA ARG A 338 13.31 -1.40 6.45
C ARG A 338 12.94 -2.87 6.22
N ILE A 339 13.15 -3.36 5.00
CA ILE A 339 12.96 -4.77 4.66
C ILE A 339 14.15 -5.54 5.24
N MET A 340 13.93 -6.20 6.38
CA MET A 340 14.99 -6.76 7.21
C MET A 340 15.11 -8.29 7.07
N ASN A 341 16.27 -8.84 7.49
CA ASN A 341 16.45 -10.26 7.83
C ASN A 341 16.13 -11.24 6.70
N LYS A 342 16.65 -10.97 5.50
CA LYS A 342 16.53 -11.87 4.34
C LYS A 342 17.76 -12.77 4.20
N LYS A 343 17.60 -13.97 3.63
CA LYS A 343 18.72 -14.74 3.09
C LYS A 343 19.05 -14.21 1.70
N LEU A 344 20.33 -13.94 1.44
CA LEU A 344 20.81 -13.31 0.21
C LEU A 344 21.76 -14.24 -0.53
N LEU A 345 21.44 -14.54 -1.79
CA LEU A 345 22.39 -15.04 -2.79
C LEU A 345 22.76 -13.89 -3.71
N ALA A 346 24.04 -13.62 -3.92
CA ALA A 346 24.50 -12.54 -4.79
C ALA A 346 25.44 -13.05 -5.88
N PHE A 347 25.26 -12.57 -7.12
CA PHE A 347 26.24 -12.83 -8.18
C PHE A 347 26.48 -11.58 -9.04
N GLY A 348 27.66 -11.51 -9.67
CA GLY A 348 28.03 -10.35 -10.47
C GLY A 348 28.91 -10.70 -11.67
N SER A 349 28.74 -9.91 -12.75
CA SER A 349 29.69 -9.93 -13.87
C SER A 349 30.59 -8.69 -13.84
N TYR A 350 31.81 -8.80 -14.35
CA TYR A 350 32.71 -7.67 -14.48
C TYR A 350 33.63 -7.82 -15.72
N GLY A 351 34.08 -6.70 -16.28
CA GLY A 351 34.99 -6.67 -17.42
C GLY A 351 36.43 -6.85 -17.00
N TRP A 352 36.95 -6.00 -16.12
CA TRP A 352 38.37 -5.97 -15.72
C TRP A 352 38.55 -5.96 -14.18
N ALA A 353 37.63 -5.39 -13.41
CA ALA A 353 37.66 -5.39 -11.95
C ALA A 353 36.23 -5.49 -11.40
N GLY A 354 36.04 -6.31 -10.37
CA GLY A 354 34.77 -6.46 -9.66
C GLY A 354 34.47 -5.30 -8.69
N GLY A 355 33.23 -5.15 -8.28
CA GLY A 355 32.79 -4.10 -7.34
C GLY A 355 31.33 -4.23 -6.94
N ALA A 356 30.54 -4.95 -7.71
CA ALA A 356 29.12 -5.15 -7.46
C ALA A 356 28.85 -5.80 -6.10
N LEU A 357 29.49 -6.93 -5.79
CA LEU A 357 29.28 -7.65 -4.52
C LEU A 357 29.66 -6.82 -3.30
N ARG A 358 30.72 -6.01 -3.38
CA ARG A 358 31.11 -5.11 -2.29
C ARG A 358 30.01 -4.08 -2.00
N THR A 359 29.40 -3.52 -3.06
CA THR A 359 28.33 -2.53 -2.92
C THR A 359 27.04 -3.18 -2.40
N ILE A 360 26.66 -4.36 -2.90
CA ILE A 360 25.52 -5.13 -2.41
C ILE A 360 25.66 -5.34 -0.90
N LYS A 361 26.81 -5.90 -0.46
CA LYS A 361 27.07 -6.15 0.96
C LYS A 361 26.95 -4.87 1.79
N LYS A 362 27.54 -3.77 1.35
CA LYS A 362 27.49 -2.48 2.05
C LYS A 362 26.05 -1.99 2.26
N ILE A 363 25.16 -2.16 1.27
CA ILE A 363 23.75 -1.69 1.36
C ILE A 363 22.92 -2.65 2.21
N THR A 364 23.17 -3.96 2.12
CA THR A 364 22.32 -4.98 2.76
C THR A 364 22.74 -5.34 4.18
N GLU A 365 23.99 -5.06 4.59
CA GLU A 365 24.49 -5.31 5.95
C GLU A 365 23.65 -4.60 7.04
N PRO A 366 23.29 -3.32 6.93
CA PRO A 366 22.41 -2.65 7.90
C PRO A 366 21.01 -3.27 7.99
N LEU A 367 20.56 -3.93 6.93
CA LEU A 367 19.28 -4.64 6.86
C LEU A 367 19.35 -6.03 7.48
N LYS A 368 20.51 -6.46 7.93
CA LYS A 368 20.76 -7.81 8.45
C LYS A 368 20.41 -8.91 7.43
N TRP A 369 20.64 -8.64 6.14
CA TRP A 369 20.53 -9.67 5.14
C TRP A 369 21.72 -10.60 5.23
N GLU A 370 21.47 -11.88 5.42
CA GLU A 370 22.49 -12.92 5.51
C GLU A 370 22.99 -13.28 4.12
N LEU A 371 24.22 -12.86 3.77
CA LEU A 371 24.84 -13.29 2.51
C LEU A 371 25.30 -14.74 2.65
N VAL A 372 24.48 -15.67 2.17
CA VAL A 372 24.72 -17.11 2.29
C VAL A 372 25.70 -17.63 1.26
N GLU A 373 25.69 -17.06 0.04
CA GLU A 373 26.63 -17.38 -1.03
C GLU A 373 26.82 -16.19 -1.97
N SER A 374 27.98 -16.14 -2.63
CA SER A 374 28.24 -15.15 -3.67
C SER A 374 29.14 -15.68 -4.76
N TYR A 375 28.97 -15.18 -5.99
CA TYR A 375 29.76 -15.58 -7.14
C TYR A 375 30.00 -14.42 -8.10
N GLU A 376 31.24 -14.24 -8.56
CA GLU A 376 31.57 -13.26 -9.62
C GLU A 376 32.26 -13.98 -10.79
N PHE A 377 31.95 -13.55 -12.01
CA PHE A 377 32.56 -14.08 -13.22
C PHE A 377 32.98 -12.94 -14.16
N LYS A 378 34.00 -13.20 -14.97
CA LYS A 378 34.57 -12.19 -15.87
C LYS A 378 33.97 -12.29 -17.26
N GLY A 379 33.45 -11.17 -17.77
CA GLY A 379 32.85 -11.09 -19.11
C GLY A 379 31.57 -11.87 -19.24
N GLY A 380 31.44 -12.73 -20.25
CA GLY A 380 30.33 -13.66 -20.40
C GLY A 380 30.56 -14.94 -19.60
N PRO A 381 29.51 -15.58 -19.04
CA PRO A 381 29.65 -16.79 -18.28
C PRO A 381 30.05 -17.96 -19.20
N THR A 382 31.04 -18.76 -18.76
CA THR A 382 31.41 -20.02 -19.38
C THR A 382 30.40 -21.13 -19.05
N ALA A 383 30.51 -22.29 -19.68
CA ALA A 383 29.69 -23.45 -19.33
C ALA A 383 29.90 -23.88 -17.86
N GLU A 384 31.09 -23.74 -17.33
CA GLU A 384 31.41 -24.03 -15.93
C GLU A 384 30.76 -23.02 -14.99
N ASP A 385 30.79 -21.71 -15.33
CA ASP A 385 30.10 -20.66 -14.58
C ASP A 385 28.60 -20.91 -14.52
N LEU A 386 27.97 -21.29 -15.64
CA LEU A 386 26.53 -21.57 -15.71
C LEU A 386 26.15 -22.78 -14.85
N LYS A 387 26.96 -23.87 -14.90
CA LYS A 387 26.77 -25.02 -14.02
C LYS A 387 26.90 -24.61 -12.54
N LYS A 388 27.88 -23.79 -12.21
CA LYS A 388 28.02 -23.24 -10.86
C LYS A 388 26.82 -22.41 -10.45
N GLY A 389 26.25 -21.59 -11.35
CA GLY A 389 25.02 -20.84 -11.14
C GLY A 389 23.84 -21.73 -10.77
N GLU A 390 23.63 -22.81 -11.51
CA GLU A 390 22.56 -23.79 -11.23
C GLU A 390 22.76 -24.45 -9.85
N GLU A 391 24.00 -24.89 -9.52
CA GLU A 391 24.31 -25.45 -8.20
C GLU A 391 24.04 -24.47 -7.06
N LEU A 392 24.38 -23.18 -7.22
CA LEU A 392 24.11 -22.12 -6.24
C LEU A 392 22.61 -21.89 -6.07
N GLY A 393 21.84 -21.85 -7.17
CA GLY A 393 20.40 -21.72 -7.14
C GLY A 393 19.73 -22.85 -6.36
N LYS A 394 20.13 -24.10 -6.65
CA LYS A 394 19.63 -25.28 -5.93
C LYS A 394 19.91 -25.22 -4.44
N LYS A 395 21.19 -24.99 -4.08
CA LYS A 395 21.60 -24.88 -2.67
C LYS A 395 20.83 -23.76 -1.93
N PHE A 396 20.61 -22.62 -2.61
CA PHE A 396 19.86 -21.50 -2.04
C PHE A 396 18.42 -21.87 -1.77
N ALA A 397 17.74 -22.51 -2.76
CA ALA A 397 16.37 -22.96 -2.60
C ALA A 397 16.20 -23.96 -1.46
N ASP A 398 17.13 -24.93 -1.31
CA ASP A 398 17.13 -25.87 -0.18
C ASP A 398 17.20 -25.15 1.18
N MET A 399 17.93 -24.04 1.28
CA MET A 399 18.00 -23.23 2.51
C MET A 399 16.71 -22.45 2.76
N ILE A 400 15.98 -22.03 1.72
CA ILE A 400 14.71 -21.29 1.86
C ILE A 400 13.61 -22.19 2.36
N VAL A 401 13.55 -23.43 1.88
CA VAL A 401 12.55 -24.43 2.32
C VAL A 401 12.78 -24.91 3.76
N SER A 402 14.03 -24.89 4.24
CA SER A 402 14.42 -25.43 5.56
C SER A 402 14.09 -24.50 6.74
N VAL A 403 13.50 -23.34 6.52
CA VAL A 403 13.12 -22.31 7.51
C VAL A 403 11.62 -22.37 7.74
#